data_ab21663a03453dc41b12d41dfbafb1b2
#
_entry.id   ab21663a03453dc41b12d41dfbafb1b2
#
_cell.length_a   1.000
_cell.length_b   1.000
_cell.length_c   1.000
_cell.angle_alpha   90.00
_cell.angle_beta   90.00
_cell.angle_gamma   90.00
#
_symmetry.space_group_name_H-M   'P 1'
#
loop_
_entity.id
_entity.type
_entity.pdbx_description
1 polymer ?
#
loop_
_entity_poly.entity_id
_entity_poly.type
_entity_poly.pdbx_seq_one_letter_code
_entity_poly.pdbx_strand_id
1 'polypeptide(L)'
;MIMKIKFADSFWESLDKMDKRGRWYWKAWDFLIYDIPNGVRNIIFFRKEIWNFRPWDHIYNLRIFAKSLEPLRDSIKGGYEVDITKLKKVQKIERAIEILNNITDNKYIDIAESQLGYEVNTDYLFDDESEEIKESNRKIYSLSQEIEDKEWKELWTIFQGQEHSHYVMLLDKITPDQRKKDDVWGNWYNGSGMGHWWN
;
A
#
# COMPACT_ATOMS: atom_id res chain seq x y z
N MET A 1 -1.27 51.61 -28.35
CA MET A 1 -1.65 50.20 -27.97
C MET A 1 -0.48 49.22 -28.08
N ILE A 2 0.45 49.39 -29.03
CA ILE A 2 1.61 48.47 -29.25
C ILE A 2 2.69 48.56 -28.15
N MET A 3 2.87 49.73 -27.49
CA MET A 3 3.84 49.89 -26.40
C MET A 3 3.50 49.16 -25.11
N LYS A 4 2.19 49.02 -24.78
CA LYS A 4 1.76 48.30 -23.57
C LYS A 4 2.02 46.79 -23.65
N ILE A 5 1.89 46.21 -24.83
CA ILE A 5 2.11 44.75 -25.03
C ILE A 5 3.59 44.43 -24.87
N LYS A 6 4.51 45.23 -25.47
CA LYS A 6 5.95 45.02 -25.32
C LYS A 6 6.47 45.18 -23.88
N PHE A 7 5.89 46.07 -23.10
CA PHE A 7 6.27 46.25 -21.70
C PHE A 7 5.81 45.05 -20.84
N ALA A 8 4.58 44.56 -21.07
CA ALA A 8 4.07 43.39 -20.36
C ALA A 8 4.93 42.13 -20.68
N ASP A 9 5.22 41.89 -21.96
CA ASP A 9 6.01 40.73 -22.38
C ASP A 9 7.43 40.81 -21.76
N SER A 10 8.08 41.97 -21.81
CA SER A 10 9.42 42.15 -21.21
C SER A 10 9.42 42.01 -19.68
N PHE A 11 8.34 42.40 -19.02
CA PHE A 11 8.20 42.24 -17.58
C PHE A 11 8.07 40.75 -17.20
N TRP A 12 7.18 40.00 -17.87
CA TRP A 12 7.03 38.58 -17.64
C TRP A 12 8.28 37.76 -17.99
N GLU A 13 8.98 38.10 -19.10
CA GLU A 13 10.28 37.51 -19.41
C GLU A 13 11.34 37.81 -18.35
N SER A 14 11.31 39.02 -17.76
CA SER A 14 12.24 39.40 -16.69
C SER A 14 11.96 38.63 -15.41
N LEU A 15 10.67 38.43 -15.05
CA LEU A 15 10.27 37.59 -13.92
C LEU A 15 10.69 36.14 -14.14
N ASP A 16 10.49 35.57 -15.35
CA ASP A 16 10.88 34.19 -15.67
C ASP A 16 12.39 34.00 -15.62
N LYS A 17 13.17 35.03 -16.02
CA LYS A 17 14.64 35.03 -15.89
C LYS A 17 15.09 35.16 -14.43
N MET A 18 14.39 35.95 -13.61
CA MET A 18 14.65 36.02 -12.17
C MET A 18 14.31 34.71 -11.49
N ASP A 19 13.19 34.08 -11.82
CA ASP A 19 12.77 32.76 -11.30
C ASP A 19 13.81 31.68 -11.70
N LYS A 20 14.29 31.67 -12.94
CA LYS A 20 15.38 30.77 -13.39
C LYS A 20 16.70 30.97 -12.67
N ARG A 21 17.07 32.23 -12.34
CA ARG A 21 18.30 32.55 -11.57
C ARG A 21 18.17 32.17 -10.10
N GLY A 22 17.01 32.33 -9.50
CA GLY A 22 16.73 31.92 -8.11
C GLY A 22 16.59 30.44 -7.92
N ARG A 23 16.29 29.69 -8.96
CA ARG A 23 15.90 28.28 -8.91
C ARG A 23 16.95 27.34 -8.31
N TRP A 24 18.22 27.61 -8.48
CA TRP A 24 19.27 26.75 -7.92
C TRP A 24 19.45 26.95 -6.41
N TYR A 25 19.31 28.19 -5.90
CA TYR A 25 19.35 28.47 -4.46
C TYR A 25 18.19 27.82 -3.74
N TRP A 26 16.98 27.97 -4.30
CA TRP A 26 15.79 27.33 -3.72
C TRP A 26 15.90 25.82 -3.73
N LYS A 27 16.37 25.25 -4.83
CA LYS A 27 16.63 23.80 -4.91
C LYS A 27 17.70 23.35 -3.91
N ALA A 28 18.78 24.12 -3.75
CA ALA A 28 19.80 23.80 -2.76
C ALA A 28 19.27 23.92 -1.32
N TRP A 29 18.42 24.93 -1.06
CA TRP A 29 17.77 25.11 0.22
C TRP A 29 16.79 23.99 0.51
N ASP A 30 15.90 23.67 -0.43
CA ASP A 30 14.95 22.58 -0.30
C ASP A 30 15.68 21.24 -0.08
N PHE A 31 16.75 20.99 -0.81
CA PHE A 31 17.57 19.80 -0.62
C PHE A 31 18.17 19.72 0.80
N LEU A 32 18.73 20.81 1.30
CA LEU A 32 19.34 20.83 2.65
C LEU A 32 18.30 20.73 3.77
N ILE A 33 17.17 21.42 3.64
CA ILE A 33 16.19 21.56 4.72
C ILE A 33 15.14 20.42 4.70
N TYR A 34 14.77 19.91 3.52
CA TYR A 34 13.72 18.92 3.35
C TYR A 34 14.24 17.56 2.89
N ASP A 35 15.04 17.53 1.81
CA ASP A 35 15.42 16.26 1.19
C ASP A 35 16.43 15.49 2.07
N ILE A 36 17.45 16.15 2.60
CA ILE A 36 18.43 15.48 3.47
C ILE A 36 17.77 14.96 4.75
N PRO A 37 17.02 15.75 5.54
CA PRO A 37 16.35 15.24 6.74
C PRO A 37 15.37 14.12 6.44
N ASN A 38 14.60 14.22 5.34
CA ASN A 38 13.69 13.17 4.92
C ASN A 38 14.43 11.92 4.47
N GLY A 39 15.52 12.07 3.70
CA GLY A 39 16.39 10.96 3.30
C GLY A 39 16.97 10.23 4.50
N VAL A 40 17.52 10.97 5.48
CA VAL A 40 18.05 10.39 6.72
C VAL A 40 16.95 9.65 7.49
N ARG A 41 15.77 10.24 7.62
CA ARG A 41 14.61 9.60 8.27
C ARG A 41 14.23 8.31 7.55
N ASN A 42 14.16 8.32 6.21
CA ASN A 42 13.83 7.15 5.42
C ASN A 42 14.89 6.06 5.57
N ILE A 43 16.18 6.39 5.57
CA ILE A 43 17.26 5.42 5.82
C ILE A 43 17.11 4.79 7.20
N ILE A 44 16.86 5.59 8.23
CA ILE A 44 16.66 5.09 9.60
C ILE A 44 15.42 4.20 9.67
N PHE A 45 14.33 4.58 9.00
CA PHE A 45 13.07 3.84 8.98
C PHE A 45 13.21 2.49 8.28
N PHE A 46 13.86 2.46 7.11
CA PHE A 46 14.05 1.24 6.32
C PHE A 46 15.36 0.50 6.61
N ARG A 47 16.15 0.94 7.61
CA ARG A 47 17.51 0.43 7.85
C ARG A 47 17.62 -1.09 7.96
N LYS A 48 16.64 -1.74 8.59
CA LYS A 48 16.64 -3.19 8.81
C LYS A 48 16.36 -3.92 7.49
N GLU A 49 15.38 -3.44 6.76
CA GLU A 49 14.96 -3.98 5.47
C GLU A 49 16.06 -3.81 4.42
N ILE A 50 16.68 -2.61 4.37
CA ILE A 50 17.80 -2.33 3.44
C ILE A 50 19.03 -3.17 3.78
N TRP A 51 19.37 -3.30 5.07
CA TRP A 51 20.54 -4.07 5.51
C TRP A 51 20.44 -5.55 5.14
N ASN A 52 19.24 -6.12 5.23
CA ASN A 52 18.98 -7.52 4.93
C ASN A 52 18.56 -7.74 3.46
N PHE A 53 18.49 -6.68 2.64
CA PHE A 53 17.95 -6.74 1.28
C PHE A 53 18.77 -7.67 0.37
N ARG A 54 18.06 -8.58 -0.29
CA ARG A 54 18.61 -9.50 -1.30
C ARG A 54 17.81 -9.34 -2.58
N PRO A 55 18.37 -8.73 -3.65
CA PRO A 55 17.63 -8.34 -4.85
C PRO A 55 17.08 -9.53 -5.66
N TRP A 56 17.62 -10.72 -5.45
CA TRP A 56 17.15 -11.96 -6.10
C TRP A 56 16.01 -12.65 -5.38
N ASP A 57 15.68 -12.23 -4.17
CA ASP A 57 14.61 -12.83 -3.36
C ASP A 57 13.43 -11.87 -3.25
N HIS A 58 12.29 -12.28 -3.83
CA HIS A 58 11.07 -11.49 -3.86
C HIS A 58 10.50 -11.18 -2.47
N ILE A 59 10.77 -12.02 -1.47
CA ILE A 59 10.33 -11.83 -0.08
C ILE A 59 10.84 -10.50 0.48
N TYR A 60 12.10 -10.12 0.18
CA TYR A 60 12.63 -8.84 0.64
C TYR A 60 11.97 -7.64 -0.03
N ASN A 61 11.56 -7.77 -1.30
CA ASN A 61 10.79 -6.73 -1.99
C ASN A 61 9.41 -6.55 -1.32
N LEU A 62 8.75 -7.66 -0.98
CA LEU A 62 7.45 -7.61 -0.29
C LEU A 62 7.58 -7.00 1.11
N ARG A 63 8.66 -7.29 1.85
CA ARG A 63 8.94 -6.66 3.17
C ARG A 63 9.12 -5.15 3.07
N ILE A 64 9.91 -4.68 2.11
CA ILE A 64 10.07 -3.23 1.88
C ILE A 64 8.72 -2.62 1.52
N PHE A 65 7.94 -3.29 0.68
CA PHE A 65 6.62 -2.81 0.29
C PHE A 65 5.65 -2.76 1.49
N ALA A 66 5.55 -3.83 2.28
CA ALA A 66 4.75 -3.84 3.51
C ALA A 66 5.15 -2.69 4.45
N LYS A 67 6.46 -2.50 4.65
CA LYS A 67 7.01 -1.43 5.48
C LYS A 67 6.67 -0.04 4.94
N SER A 68 6.63 0.13 3.62
CA SER A 68 6.27 1.41 2.99
C SER A 68 4.80 1.80 3.16
N LEU A 69 3.93 0.84 3.41
CA LEU A 69 2.50 1.09 3.68
C LEU A 69 2.23 1.65 5.09
N GLU A 70 3.14 1.43 6.05
CA GLU A 70 2.97 1.93 7.42
C GLU A 70 2.87 3.48 7.48
N PRO A 71 3.83 4.25 6.94
CA PRO A 71 3.73 5.71 6.95
C PRO A 71 2.57 6.23 6.11
N LEU A 72 2.17 5.52 5.05
CA LEU A 72 0.97 5.86 4.27
C LEU A 72 -0.29 5.73 5.15
N ARG A 73 -0.46 4.59 5.82
CA ARG A 73 -1.55 4.36 6.79
C ARG A 73 -1.60 5.46 7.84
N ASP A 74 -0.44 5.79 8.44
CA ASP A 74 -0.34 6.78 9.51
C ASP A 74 -0.65 8.19 9.00
N SER A 75 -0.22 8.52 7.77
CA SER A 75 -0.56 9.78 7.10
C SER A 75 -2.06 9.91 6.86
N ILE A 76 -2.72 8.87 6.36
CA ILE A 76 -4.17 8.86 6.15
C ILE A 76 -4.89 8.97 7.50
N LYS A 77 -4.45 8.22 8.52
CA LYS A 77 -5.02 8.24 9.87
C LYS A 77 -4.94 9.63 10.52
N GLY A 78 -3.87 10.38 10.27
CA GLY A 78 -3.68 11.76 10.74
C GLY A 78 -4.25 12.83 9.82
N GLY A 79 -4.70 12.50 8.61
CA GLY A 79 -5.17 13.43 7.59
C GLY A 79 -6.57 13.99 7.86
N TYR A 80 -6.94 15.01 7.05
CA TYR A 80 -8.23 15.71 7.12
C TYR A 80 -9.33 15.06 6.25
N GLU A 81 -9.18 13.81 5.85
CA GLU A 81 -10.21 13.11 5.09
C GLU A 81 -11.50 12.91 5.89
N VAL A 82 -12.61 12.69 5.17
CA VAL A 82 -13.90 12.31 5.78
C VAL A 82 -13.73 11.01 6.56
N ASP A 83 -14.14 10.99 7.82
CA ASP A 83 -13.86 9.89 8.77
C ASP A 83 -14.28 8.52 8.26
N ILE A 84 -15.40 8.42 7.55
CA ILE A 84 -15.92 7.13 7.05
C ILE A 84 -14.96 6.53 5.99
N THR A 85 -14.55 7.32 5.01
CA THR A 85 -13.63 6.86 3.94
C THR A 85 -12.24 6.62 4.47
N LYS A 86 -11.77 7.47 5.38
CA LYS A 86 -10.51 7.34 6.10
C LYS A 86 -10.38 6.01 6.84
N LEU A 87 -11.38 5.67 7.65
CA LEU A 87 -11.39 4.41 8.40
C LEU A 87 -11.33 3.19 7.47
N LYS A 88 -12.12 3.21 6.39
CA LYS A 88 -12.10 2.12 5.39
C LYS A 88 -10.74 1.97 4.71
N LYS A 89 -10.09 3.07 4.33
CA LYS A 89 -8.73 3.06 3.76
C LYS A 89 -7.73 2.47 4.76
N VAL A 90 -7.73 2.97 5.99
CA VAL A 90 -6.84 2.48 7.05
C VAL A 90 -7.00 0.99 7.27
N GLN A 91 -8.22 0.48 7.40
CA GLN A 91 -8.50 -0.95 7.56
C GLN A 91 -7.97 -1.79 6.39
N LYS A 92 -8.14 -1.32 5.15
CA LYS A 92 -7.64 -2.04 3.98
C LYS A 92 -6.12 -2.04 3.89
N ILE A 93 -5.48 -0.94 4.26
CA ILE A 93 -4.01 -0.86 4.31
C ILE A 93 -3.46 -1.75 5.43
N GLU A 94 -4.08 -1.74 6.61
CA GLU A 94 -3.69 -2.62 7.74
C GLU A 94 -3.82 -4.09 7.35
N ARG A 95 -4.92 -4.47 6.67
CA ARG A 95 -5.10 -5.85 6.17
C ARG A 95 -4.06 -6.21 5.10
N ALA A 96 -3.73 -5.29 4.19
CA ALA A 96 -2.67 -5.52 3.21
C ALA A 96 -1.30 -5.73 3.87
N ILE A 97 -0.96 -4.94 4.89
CA ILE A 97 0.28 -5.09 5.66
C ILE A 97 0.30 -6.47 6.38
N GLU A 98 -0.81 -6.86 6.98
CA GLU A 98 -0.95 -8.16 7.65
C GLU A 98 -0.70 -9.32 6.68
N ILE A 99 -1.37 -9.34 5.52
CA ILE A 99 -1.19 -10.37 4.50
C ILE A 99 0.28 -10.41 4.02
N LEU A 100 0.87 -9.25 3.70
CA LEU A 100 2.26 -9.17 3.28
C LEU A 100 3.22 -9.71 4.34
N ASN A 101 2.97 -9.44 5.61
CA ASN A 101 3.76 -9.98 6.72
C ASN A 101 3.57 -11.50 6.86
N ASN A 102 2.35 -12.02 6.71
CA ASN A 102 2.09 -13.46 6.71
C ASN A 102 2.87 -14.18 5.62
N ILE A 103 2.87 -13.61 4.39
CA ILE A 103 3.64 -14.13 3.25
C ILE A 103 5.15 -14.11 3.57
N THR A 104 5.66 -12.96 4.02
CA THR A 104 7.12 -12.78 4.19
C THR A 104 7.69 -13.53 5.38
N ASP A 105 6.88 -13.81 6.38
CA ASP A 105 7.27 -14.54 7.59
C ASP A 105 6.88 -16.03 7.50
N ASN A 106 6.31 -16.48 6.36
CA ASN A 106 5.89 -17.87 6.10
C ASN A 106 4.94 -18.42 7.18
N LYS A 107 3.98 -17.60 7.65
CA LYS A 107 3.08 -17.95 8.77
C LYS A 107 1.96 -18.92 8.39
N TYR A 108 1.80 -19.26 7.12
CA TYR A 108 0.68 -20.09 6.68
C TYR A 108 0.74 -21.51 7.19
N ILE A 109 1.94 -22.04 7.41
CA ILE A 109 2.12 -23.36 8.05
C ILE A 109 1.61 -23.29 9.49
N ASP A 110 2.06 -22.31 10.28
CA ASP A 110 1.63 -22.14 11.67
C ASP A 110 0.10 -21.95 11.78
N ILE A 111 -0.50 -21.20 10.83
CA ILE A 111 -1.95 -21.00 10.76
C ILE A 111 -2.66 -22.32 10.46
N ALA A 112 -2.16 -23.11 9.51
CA ALA A 112 -2.73 -24.41 9.16
C ALA A 112 -2.63 -25.42 10.30
N GLU A 113 -1.48 -25.48 10.96
CA GLU A 113 -1.25 -26.30 12.17
C GLU A 113 -2.23 -25.94 13.28
N SER A 114 -2.39 -24.64 13.55
CA SER A 114 -3.34 -24.15 14.55
C SER A 114 -4.80 -24.53 14.23
N GLN A 115 -5.19 -24.54 12.95
CA GLN A 115 -6.53 -24.90 12.52
C GLN A 115 -6.78 -26.43 12.59
N LEU A 116 -5.76 -27.22 12.28
CA LEU A 116 -5.85 -28.68 12.27
C LEU A 116 -5.61 -29.29 13.67
N GLY A 117 -4.96 -28.53 14.57
CA GLY A 117 -4.68 -28.96 15.94
C GLY A 117 -3.49 -29.93 16.07
N TYR A 118 -2.64 -30.02 15.06
CA TYR A 118 -1.40 -30.77 15.08
C TYR A 118 -0.31 -30.08 14.25
N GLU A 119 0.95 -30.35 14.58
CA GLU A 119 2.14 -29.72 13.97
C GLU A 119 2.71 -30.60 12.87
N VAL A 120 3.50 -29.99 11.97
CA VAL A 120 4.30 -30.72 10.98
C VAL A 120 5.32 -31.61 11.70
N ASN A 121 5.26 -32.90 11.46
CA ASN A 121 6.26 -33.80 11.99
C ASN A 121 7.51 -33.78 11.07
N THR A 122 8.65 -33.38 11.63
CA THR A 122 9.95 -33.32 10.93
C THR A 122 10.85 -34.52 11.22
N ASP A 123 10.42 -35.46 12.05
CA ASP A 123 11.23 -36.64 12.42
C ASP A 123 11.52 -37.58 11.23
N TYR A 124 10.72 -37.45 10.15
CA TYR A 124 10.91 -38.22 8.92
C TYR A 124 12.27 -37.99 8.24
N LEU A 125 13.00 -36.94 8.60
CA LEU A 125 14.33 -36.68 8.02
C LEU A 125 15.35 -37.74 8.46
N PHE A 126 15.03 -38.56 9.45
CA PHE A 126 15.95 -39.50 10.08
C PHE A 126 15.48 -40.96 10.08
N ASP A 127 14.19 -41.23 9.76
CA ASP A 127 13.60 -42.57 9.77
C ASP A 127 12.56 -42.76 8.66
N ASP A 128 12.18 -44.03 8.36
CA ASP A 128 11.11 -44.36 7.42
C ASP A 128 9.76 -43.79 7.91
N GLU A 129 9.31 -42.73 7.28
CA GLU A 129 8.08 -42.02 7.59
C GLU A 129 6.85 -42.92 7.42
N SER A 130 6.04 -43.06 8.46
CA SER A 130 4.76 -43.81 8.34
C SER A 130 3.79 -43.06 7.40
N GLU A 131 2.95 -43.83 6.68
CA GLU A 131 1.96 -43.24 5.76
C GLU A 131 0.99 -42.26 6.47
N GLU A 132 0.71 -42.46 7.76
CA GLU A 132 -0.13 -41.56 8.57
C GLU A 132 0.52 -40.19 8.76
N ILE A 133 1.84 -40.14 9.01
CA ILE A 133 2.59 -38.87 9.14
C ILE A 133 2.62 -38.14 7.81
N LYS A 134 2.90 -38.86 6.70
CA LYS A 134 2.87 -38.26 5.35
C LYS A 134 1.52 -37.64 5.02
N GLU A 135 0.42 -38.34 5.36
CA GLU A 135 -0.91 -37.84 5.11
C GLU A 135 -1.23 -36.61 5.98
N SER A 136 -0.82 -36.59 7.24
CA SER A 136 -0.97 -35.45 8.14
C SER A 136 -0.21 -34.23 7.63
N ASN A 137 1.06 -34.41 7.30
CA ASN A 137 1.90 -33.33 6.74
C ASN A 137 1.30 -32.81 5.41
N ARG A 138 0.84 -33.70 4.53
CA ARG A 138 0.17 -33.31 3.28
C ARG A 138 -1.07 -32.45 3.51
N LYS A 139 -1.87 -32.76 4.53
CA LYS A 139 -3.05 -31.94 4.89
C LYS A 139 -2.66 -30.55 5.35
N ILE A 140 -1.62 -30.42 6.19
CA ILE A 140 -1.12 -29.12 6.64
C ILE A 140 -0.63 -28.30 5.43
N TYR A 141 0.22 -28.86 4.57
CA TYR A 141 0.73 -28.13 3.39
C TYR A 141 -0.38 -27.78 2.40
N SER A 142 -1.36 -28.65 2.18
CA SER A 142 -2.51 -28.36 1.31
C SER A 142 -3.34 -27.19 1.87
N LEU A 143 -3.62 -27.20 3.18
CA LEU A 143 -4.37 -26.13 3.83
C LEU A 143 -3.59 -24.83 3.86
N SER A 144 -2.29 -24.86 4.16
CA SER A 144 -1.45 -23.67 4.16
C SER A 144 -1.43 -22.99 2.78
N GLN A 145 -1.32 -23.79 1.71
CA GLN A 145 -1.36 -23.27 0.34
C GLN A 145 -2.74 -22.70 -0.03
N GLU A 146 -3.83 -23.33 0.41
CA GLU A 146 -5.18 -22.81 0.18
C GLU A 146 -5.37 -21.45 0.88
N ILE A 147 -4.90 -21.30 2.12
CA ILE A 147 -4.96 -20.04 2.87
C ILE A 147 -4.12 -18.98 2.17
N GLU A 148 -2.90 -19.31 1.78
CA GLU A 148 -2.00 -18.40 1.06
C GLU A 148 -2.62 -17.91 -0.25
N ASP A 149 -3.14 -18.81 -1.08
CA ASP A 149 -3.80 -18.48 -2.35
C ASP A 149 -5.01 -17.55 -2.15
N LYS A 150 -5.77 -17.77 -1.08
CA LYS A 150 -6.91 -16.92 -0.72
C LYS A 150 -6.45 -15.53 -0.30
N GLU A 151 -5.42 -15.43 0.53
CA GLU A 151 -4.87 -14.13 0.96
C GLU A 151 -4.21 -13.38 -0.20
N TRP A 152 -3.54 -14.05 -1.13
CA TRP A 152 -3.04 -13.43 -2.36
C TRP A 152 -4.16 -12.83 -3.22
N LYS A 153 -5.27 -13.54 -3.37
CA LYS A 153 -6.45 -13.03 -4.11
C LYS A 153 -7.07 -11.84 -3.38
N GLU A 154 -7.15 -11.90 -2.05
CA GLU A 154 -7.63 -10.78 -1.24
C GLU A 154 -6.71 -9.55 -1.40
N LEU A 155 -5.40 -9.74 -1.29
CA LEU A 155 -4.39 -8.68 -1.46
C LEU A 155 -4.51 -8.01 -2.83
N TRP A 156 -4.64 -8.81 -3.88
CA TRP A 156 -4.86 -8.30 -5.23
C TRP A 156 -6.13 -7.45 -5.32
N THR A 157 -7.23 -7.92 -4.74
CA THR A 157 -8.50 -7.19 -4.70
C THR A 157 -8.37 -5.87 -3.93
N ILE A 158 -7.61 -5.87 -2.82
CA ILE A 158 -7.34 -4.66 -2.03
C ILE A 158 -6.57 -3.63 -2.88
N PHE A 159 -5.57 -4.04 -3.63
CA PHE A 159 -4.75 -3.12 -4.44
C PHE A 159 -5.45 -2.66 -5.72
N GLN A 160 -6.16 -3.54 -6.40
CA GLN A 160 -6.92 -3.21 -7.60
C GLN A 160 -8.06 -2.24 -7.28
N GLY A 161 -8.76 -2.48 -6.18
CA GLY A 161 -9.92 -1.70 -5.78
C GLY A 161 -11.19 -2.03 -6.54
N GLN A 162 -12.20 -1.20 -6.32
CA GLN A 162 -13.50 -1.31 -6.98
C GLN A 162 -13.45 -0.67 -8.35
N GLU A 163 -14.14 -1.26 -9.31
CA GLU A 163 -14.28 -0.69 -10.65
C GLU A 163 -15.11 0.59 -10.60
N HIS A 164 -14.54 1.69 -11.07
CA HIS A 164 -15.21 2.99 -11.12
C HIS A 164 -16.48 2.96 -11.98
N SER A 165 -16.57 2.08 -12.96
CA SER A 165 -17.75 1.82 -13.75
C SER A 165 -18.99 1.51 -12.90
N HIS A 166 -18.83 0.75 -11.82
CA HIS A 166 -19.92 0.43 -10.90
C HIS A 166 -20.41 1.67 -10.13
N TYR A 167 -19.52 2.59 -9.79
CA TYR A 167 -19.91 3.86 -9.18
C TYR A 167 -20.71 4.74 -10.14
N VAL A 168 -20.28 4.83 -11.40
CA VAL A 168 -21.02 5.58 -12.44
C VAL A 168 -22.41 4.98 -12.63
N MET A 169 -22.53 3.67 -12.76
CA MET A 169 -23.83 3.00 -12.87
C MET A 169 -24.74 3.23 -11.65
N LEU A 170 -24.14 3.34 -10.45
CA LEU A 170 -24.89 3.67 -9.24
C LEU A 170 -25.42 5.11 -9.30
N LEU A 171 -24.58 6.05 -9.73
CA LEU A 171 -24.99 7.45 -9.89
C LEU A 171 -26.14 7.63 -10.88
N ASP A 172 -26.17 6.85 -11.97
CA ASP A 172 -27.24 6.92 -12.97
C ASP A 172 -28.60 6.45 -12.43
N LYS A 173 -28.60 5.63 -11.39
CA LYS A 173 -29.81 5.13 -10.73
C LYS A 173 -30.35 6.04 -9.62
N ILE A 174 -29.57 7.04 -9.20
CA ILE A 174 -29.89 7.89 -8.04
C ILE A 174 -30.35 9.26 -8.55
N THR A 175 -31.47 9.78 -8.01
CA THR A 175 -31.98 11.10 -8.36
C THR A 175 -31.03 12.23 -7.87
N PRO A 176 -31.03 13.41 -8.52
CA PRO A 176 -30.20 14.53 -8.08
C PRO A 176 -30.43 14.96 -6.64
N ASP A 177 -31.66 14.83 -6.13
CA ASP A 177 -31.99 15.18 -4.74
C ASP A 177 -31.45 14.16 -3.73
N GLN A 178 -31.42 12.87 -4.09
CA GLN A 178 -30.79 11.83 -3.29
C GLN A 178 -29.27 12.01 -3.26
N ARG A 179 -28.63 12.38 -4.39
CA ARG A 179 -27.18 12.66 -4.45
C ARG A 179 -26.74 13.78 -3.50
N LYS A 180 -27.65 14.75 -3.22
CA LYS A 180 -27.35 15.85 -2.29
C LYS A 180 -27.52 15.46 -0.82
N LYS A 181 -28.34 14.47 -0.53
CA LYS A 181 -28.67 14.04 0.84
C LYS A 181 -27.78 12.91 1.35
N ASP A 182 -27.34 12.03 0.45
CA ASP A 182 -26.61 10.82 0.81
C ASP A 182 -25.14 10.95 0.39
N ASP A 183 -24.22 10.53 1.26
CA ASP A 183 -22.82 10.34 0.91
C ASP A 183 -22.68 9.08 0.02
N VAL A 184 -23.04 9.24 -1.25
CA VAL A 184 -23.04 8.14 -2.22
C VAL A 184 -21.65 7.54 -2.39
N TRP A 185 -20.61 8.38 -2.39
CA TRP A 185 -19.24 7.95 -2.51
C TRP A 185 -18.79 7.17 -1.25
N GLY A 186 -18.99 7.76 -0.08
CA GLY A 186 -18.62 7.12 1.18
C GLY A 186 -19.34 5.80 1.43
N ASN A 187 -20.58 5.65 0.94
CA ASN A 187 -21.33 4.40 1.04
C ASN A 187 -20.85 3.33 0.05
N TRP A 188 -20.50 3.73 -1.18
CA TRP A 188 -20.01 2.82 -2.23
C TRP A 188 -18.56 2.41 -1.98
N TYR A 189 -17.69 3.36 -1.64
CA TYR A 189 -16.26 3.12 -1.49
C TYR A 189 -15.95 2.22 -0.30
N ASN A 190 -15.23 1.12 -0.54
CA ASN A 190 -14.90 0.12 0.48
C ASN A 190 -13.49 0.27 1.08
N GLY A 191 -12.75 1.31 0.70
CA GLY A 191 -11.38 1.57 1.18
C GLY A 191 -10.28 0.92 0.35
N SER A 192 -10.62 0.08 -0.64
CA SER A 192 -9.66 -0.58 -1.53
C SER A 192 -9.27 0.29 -2.71
N GLY A 193 -8.21 -0.11 -3.41
CA GLY A 193 -7.68 0.60 -4.58
C GLY A 193 -6.50 1.49 -4.22
N MET A 194 -5.29 0.98 -4.46
CA MET A 194 -4.05 1.67 -4.12
C MET A 194 -3.98 3.07 -4.74
N GLY A 195 -4.52 3.26 -5.97
CA GLY A 195 -4.60 4.57 -6.61
C GLY A 195 -5.46 5.60 -5.87
N HIS A 196 -6.39 5.19 -5.04
CA HIS A 196 -7.24 6.07 -4.23
C HIS A 196 -6.67 6.40 -2.84
N TRP A 197 -5.60 5.75 -2.42
CA TRP A 197 -4.98 6.00 -1.13
C TRP A 197 -4.15 7.29 -1.10
N TRP A 198 -3.68 7.73 -2.28
CA TRP A 198 -2.79 8.90 -2.45
C TRP A 198 -3.53 10.21 -2.78
N ASN A 199 -4.85 10.19 -2.92
CA ASN A 199 -5.67 11.36 -3.28
C ASN A 199 -6.41 11.92 -2.07
#